data_d31fb8519f81f8f1b3153282727319ed
#
_entry.id   d31fb8519f81f8f1b3153282727319ed
#
_cell.length_a   1.000
_cell.length_b   1.000
_cell.length_c   1.000
_cell.angle_alpha   90.00
_cell.angle_beta   90.00
_cell.angle_gamma   90.00
#
_symmetry.space_group_name_H-M   'P 1'
#
loop_
_entity.id
_entity.type
_entity.pdbx_description
1 polymer ?
#
loop_
_entity_poly.entity_id
_entity_poly.type
_entity_poly.pdbx_seq_one_letter_code
_entity_poly.pdbx_strand_id
1 'polypeptide(L)'
;MSSIHNNKDFLNLIEQHKRIIFKVCNSYCKHRESRKDLAQEIVIQLWKSFRKYNSQYKVSTWIYRIALNVAISFYRREQKHTSTSPITESIFDFPDNNISSQDTESTIAQLHHFIDQLDELHKALMILYLDNNSYKDISEVLGITETNVATKINRIKQKLKQQFETIKNK
;
A
#
# COMPACT_ATOMS: atom_id res chain seq x y z
N MET A 1 -12.88 -22.00 -23.64
CA MET A 1 -12.87 -20.65 -24.25
C MET A 1 -11.54 -20.00 -23.96
N SER A 2 -10.79 -19.78 -24.98
CA SER A 2 -9.43 -19.25 -24.91
C SER A 2 -9.47 -17.80 -24.46
N SER A 3 -9.07 -17.58 -23.24
CA SER A 3 -8.70 -16.24 -22.78
C SER A 3 -7.41 -15.87 -23.51
N ILE A 4 -7.54 -15.19 -24.62
CA ILE A 4 -6.41 -14.54 -25.27
C ILE A 4 -6.04 -13.37 -24.34
N HIS A 5 -5.27 -13.66 -23.32
CA HIS A 5 -4.64 -12.66 -22.48
C HIS A 5 -3.51 -12.05 -23.29
N ASN A 6 -3.89 -11.11 -24.16
CA ASN A 6 -2.99 -10.38 -25.02
C ASN A 6 -2.28 -9.26 -24.21
N ASN A 7 -1.09 -8.88 -24.63
CA ASN A 7 -0.34 -7.75 -24.07
C ASN A 7 -1.21 -6.48 -23.96
N LYS A 8 -2.09 -6.24 -24.91
CA LYS A 8 -3.00 -5.10 -24.92
C LYS A 8 -4.00 -5.14 -23.76
N ASP A 9 -4.56 -6.32 -23.48
CA ASP A 9 -5.54 -6.49 -22.38
C ASP A 9 -4.88 -6.27 -21.03
N PHE A 10 -3.65 -6.76 -20.85
CA PHE A 10 -2.87 -6.52 -19.66
C PHE A 10 -2.54 -5.03 -19.47
N LEU A 11 -2.08 -4.35 -20.51
CA LEU A 11 -1.77 -2.93 -20.44
C LEU A 11 -3.01 -2.09 -20.10
N ASN A 12 -4.16 -2.40 -20.68
CA ASN A 12 -5.42 -1.73 -20.34
C ASN A 12 -5.81 -1.98 -18.88
N LEU A 13 -5.64 -3.20 -18.38
CA LEU A 13 -5.93 -3.55 -17.00
C LEU A 13 -5.02 -2.78 -16.03
N ILE A 14 -3.73 -2.71 -16.31
CA ILE A 14 -2.78 -1.94 -15.49
C ILE A 14 -3.13 -0.45 -15.52
N GLU A 15 -3.46 0.11 -16.66
CA GLU A 15 -3.84 1.52 -16.78
C GLU A 15 -5.10 1.86 -15.97
N GLN A 16 -6.10 0.98 -15.98
CA GLN A 16 -7.32 1.15 -15.19
C GLN A 16 -7.08 1.06 -13.66
N HIS A 17 -6.08 0.31 -13.24
CA HIS A 17 -5.80 0.03 -11.82
C HIS A 17 -4.46 0.58 -11.31
N LYS A 18 -3.78 1.41 -12.08
CA LYS A 18 -2.46 1.96 -11.71
C LYS A 18 -2.43 2.69 -10.37
N ARG A 19 -3.58 3.26 -9.95
CA ARG A 19 -3.70 3.94 -8.65
C ARG A 19 -3.41 3.02 -7.47
N ILE A 20 -3.78 1.73 -7.56
CA ILE A 20 -3.46 0.72 -6.55
C ILE A 20 -1.94 0.56 -6.43
N ILE A 21 -1.26 0.41 -7.57
CA ILE A 21 0.20 0.25 -7.61
C ILE A 21 0.89 1.48 -7.00
N PHE A 22 0.47 2.68 -7.37
CA PHE A 22 1.04 3.92 -6.81
C PHE A 22 0.82 4.05 -5.31
N LYS A 23 -0.37 3.73 -4.80
CA LYS A 23 -0.66 3.74 -3.36
C LYS A 23 0.28 2.82 -2.60
N VAL A 24 0.44 1.60 -3.08
CA VAL A 24 1.33 0.61 -2.46
C VAL A 24 2.78 1.09 -2.50
N CYS A 25 3.27 1.53 -3.65
CA CYS A 25 4.64 2.04 -3.77
C CYS A 25 4.91 3.23 -2.84
N ASN A 26 4.00 4.19 -2.77
CA ASN A 26 4.13 5.36 -1.91
C ASN A 26 4.12 5.00 -0.42
N SER A 27 3.41 3.96 -0.04
CA SER A 27 3.30 3.54 1.35
C SER A 27 4.53 2.77 1.85
N TYR A 28 5.23 2.05 0.97
CA TYR A 28 6.38 1.21 1.34
C TYR A 28 7.74 1.81 0.98
N CYS A 29 7.79 2.79 0.09
CA CYS A 29 9.04 3.41 -0.36
C CYS A 29 9.00 4.92 -0.16
N LYS A 30 10.03 5.47 0.50
CA LYS A 30 10.18 6.91 0.71
C LYS A 30 10.83 7.60 -0.50
N HIS A 31 11.80 6.93 -1.14
CA HIS A 31 12.57 7.50 -2.24
C HIS A 31 11.92 7.23 -3.60
N ARG A 32 12.01 8.22 -4.49
CA ARG A 32 11.41 8.15 -5.83
C ARG A 32 11.95 6.97 -6.66
N GLU A 33 13.24 6.74 -6.61
CA GLU A 33 13.88 5.64 -7.36
C GLU A 33 13.42 4.27 -6.84
N SER A 34 13.35 4.08 -5.51
CA SER A 34 12.81 2.87 -4.92
C SER A 34 11.34 2.63 -5.30
N ARG A 35 10.53 3.68 -5.41
CA ARG A 35 9.13 3.57 -5.88
C ARG A 35 9.05 3.09 -7.31
N LYS A 36 9.92 3.59 -8.20
CA LYS A 36 9.97 3.13 -9.59
C LYS A 36 10.38 1.68 -9.69
N ASP A 37 11.40 1.27 -8.93
CA ASP A 37 11.87 -0.10 -8.92
C ASP A 37 10.79 -1.06 -8.39
N LEU A 38 10.13 -0.68 -7.30
CA LEU A 38 9.02 -1.45 -6.75
C LEU A 38 7.85 -1.53 -7.73
N ALA A 39 7.48 -0.44 -8.39
CA ALA A 39 6.41 -0.44 -9.39
C ALA A 39 6.73 -1.39 -10.56
N GLN A 40 7.96 -1.40 -11.04
CA GLN A 40 8.42 -2.34 -12.08
C GLN A 40 8.33 -3.79 -11.60
N GLU A 41 8.79 -4.10 -10.39
CA GLU A 41 8.68 -5.46 -9.83
C GLU A 41 7.21 -5.91 -9.72
N ILE A 42 6.33 -5.04 -9.26
CA ILE A 42 4.89 -5.32 -9.15
C ILE A 42 4.31 -5.65 -10.54
N VAL A 43 4.58 -4.80 -11.54
CA VAL A 43 4.08 -4.99 -12.90
C VAL A 43 4.59 -6.30 -13.52
N ILE A 44 5.87 -6.63 -13.30
CA ILE A 44 6.45 -7.90 -13.77
C ILE A 44 5.75 -9.10 -13.13
N GLN A 45 5.48 -9.07 -11.82
CA GLN A 45 4.79 -10.17 -11.15
C GLN A 45 3.32 -10.28 -11.56
N LEU A 46 2.64 -9.15 -11.77
CA LEU A 46 1.30 -9.12 -12.33
C LEU A 46 1.28 -9.74 -13.73
N TRP A 47 2.22 -9.39 -14.59
CA TRP A 47 2.35 -9.96 -15.93
C TRP A 47 2.54 -11.47 -15.91
N LYS A 48 3.47 -11.96 -15.08
CA LYS A 48 3.72 -13.40 -14.92
C LYS A 48 2.49 -14.17 -14.44
N SER A 49 1.67 -13.54 -13.59
CA SER A 49 0.47 -14.13 -13.00
C SER A 49 -0.79 -13.93 -13.84
N PHE A 50 -0.75 -13.05 -14.83
CA PHE A 50 -1.93 -12.65 -15.60
C PHE A 50 -2.63 -13.82 -16.29
N ARG A 51 -1.87 -14.76 -16.85
CA ARG A 51 -2.42 -15.96 -17.49
C ARG A 51 -3.17 -16.88 -16.53
N LYS A 52 -2.82 -16.81 -15.25
CA LYS A 52 -3.42 -17.63 -14.17
C LYS A 52 -4.50 -16.89 -13.39
N TYR A 53 -4.77 -15.64 -13.77
CA TYR A 53 -5.80 -14.85 -13.11
C TYR A 53 -7.15 -15.54 -13.23
N ASN A 54 -7.80 -15.77 -12.09
CA ASN A 54 -9.11 -16.37 -12.00
C ASN A 54 -10.16 -15.27 -11.75
N SER A 55 -11.12 -15.15 -12.68
CA SER A 55 -12.21 -14.16 -12.59
C SER A 55 -13.16 -14.34 -11.40
N GLN A 56 -12.99 -15.36 -10.58
CA GLN A 56 -13.72 -15.51 -9.31
C GLN A 56 -13.41 -14.40 -8.31
N TYR A 57 -12.22 -13.79 -8.41
CA TYR A 57 -11.82 -12.68 -7.56
C TYR A 57 -11.94 -11.36 -8.32
N LYS A 58 -12.26 -10.28 -7.60
CA LYS A 58 -12.17 -8.93 -8.16
C LYS A 58 -10.76 -8.66 -8.65
N VAL A 59 -10.63 -7.98 -9.77
CA VAL A 59 -9.33 -7.54 -10.32
C VAL A 59 -8.53 -6.75 -9.28
N SER A 60 -9.18 -5.84 -8.55
CA SER A 60 -8.55 -5.05 -7.50
C SER A 60 -7.98 -5.93 -6.37
N THR A 61 -8.71 -6.95 -5.93
CA THR A 61 -8.25 -7.91 -4.92
C THR A 61 -7.00 -8.66 -5.39
N TRP A 62 -7.00 -9.13 -6.63
CA TRP A 62 -5.86 -9.81 -7.22
C TRP A 62 -4.64 -8.90 -7.33
N ILE A 63 -4.81 -7.65 -7.80
CA ILE A 63 -3.72 -6.68 -7.91
C ILE A 63 -3.16 -6.34 -6.52
N TYR A 64 -4.01 -6.05 -5.53
CA TYR A 64 -3.56 -5.78 -4.16
C TYR A 64 -2.76 -6.93 -3.57
N ARG A 65 -3.23 -8.17 -3.75
CA ARG A 65 -2.53 -9.36 -3.23
C ARG A 65 -1.10 -9.44 -3.76
N ILE A 66 -0.93 -9.28 -5.07
CA ILE A 66 0.41 -9.33 -5.68
C ILE A 66 1.24 -8.11 -5.29
N ALA A 67 0.67 -6.91 -5.40
CA ALA A 67 1.38 -5.67 -5.10
C ALA A 67 1.88 -5.61 -3.65
N LEU A 68 1.04 -5.98 -2.67
CA LEU A 68 1.42 -5.97 -1.26
C LEU A 68 2.46 -7.05 -0.94
N ASN A 69 2.34 -8.24 -1.50
CA ASN A 69 3.35 -9.28 -1.31
C ASN A 69 4.71 -8.86 -1.86
N VAL A 70 4.74 -8.26 -3.04
CA VAL A 70 5.99 -7.74 -3.64
C VAL A 70 6.54 -6.60 -2.81
N ALA A 71 5.69 -5.65 -2.40
CA ALA A 71 6.09 -4.49 -1.61
C ALA A 71 6.68 -4.87 -0.25
N ILE A 72 6.07 -5.80 0.46
CA ILE A 72 6.56 -6.29 1.76
C ILE A 72 7.93 -6.97 1.59
N SER A 73 8.08 -7.80 0.56
CA SER A 73 9.36 -8.45 0.26
C SER A 73 10.45 -7.46 -0.12
N PHE A 74 10.10 -6.47 -0.94
CA PHE A 74 10.98 -5.38 -1.34
C PHE A 74 11.44 -4.54 -0.13
N TYR A 75 10.51 -4.13 0.70
CA TYR A 75 10.77 -3.36 1.91
C TYR A 75 11.71 -4.10 2.86
N ARG A 76 11.49 -5.38 3.09
CA ARG A 76 12.37 -6.22 3.94
C ARG A 76 13.80 -6.33 3.37
N ARG A 77 13.95 -6.40 2.06
CA ARG A 77 15.28 -6.39 1.42
C ARG A 77 15.98 -5.05 1.61
N GLU A 78 15.28 -3.94 1.39
CA GLU A 78 15.85 -2.60 1.59
C GLU A 78 16.26 -2.36 3.05
N GLN A 79 15.46 -2.79 4.01
CA GLN A 79 15.80 -2.68 5.44
C GLN A 79 17.11 -3.42 5.78
N LYS A 80 17.39 -4.54 5.18
CA LYS A 80 18.67 -5.27 5.36
C LYS A 80 19.87 -4.54 4.76
N HIS A 81 19.67 -3.79 3.69
CA HIS A 81 20.75 -3.04 3.02
C HIS A 81 21.04 -1.68 3.70
N THR A 82 20.05 -1.06 4.32
CA THR A 82 20.19 0.25 4.97
C THR A 82 20.95 0.19 6.31
N SER A 83 21.16 -0.97 6.87
CA SER A 83 21.98 -1.10 8.10
C SER A 83 23.46 -0.79 7.89
N THR A 84 23.89 -0.49 6.68
CA THR A 84 25.30 -0.22 6.29
C THR A 84 25.56 1.10 5.57
N SER A 85 24.55 1.96 5.41
CA SER A 85 24.74 3.27 4.74
C SER A 85 24.55 4.45 5.69
N PRO A 86 25.47 5.43 5.69
CA PRO A 86 25.29 6.66 6.45
C PRO A 86 24.09 7.44 5.93
N ILE A 87 23.35 8.03 6.86
CA ILE A 87 22.19 8.88 6.64
C ILE A 87 22.58 10.02 5.69
N THR A 88 22.10 9.97 4.47
CA THR A 88 22.11 11.16 3.60
C THR A 88 20.72 11.78 3.68
N GLU A 89 20.66 12.98 4.25
CA GLU A 89 19.44 13.78 4.25
C GLU A 89 18.98 13.98 2.81
N SER A 90 17.86 13.38 2.46
CA SER A 90 17.22 13.71 1.18
C SER A 90 16.07 14.67 1.42
N ILE A 91 16.24 15.83 0.88
CA ILE A 91 15.28 16.90 0.77
C ILE A 91 14.09 16.40 -0.05
N PHE A 92 12.91 16.44 0.55
CA PHE A 92 11.68 15.96 -0.06
C PHE A 92 11.09 17.05 -0.96
N ASP A 93 10.97 16.74 -2.27
CA ASP A 93 10.02 17.41 -3.15
C ASP A 93 8.80 16.48 -3.34
N PHE A 94 7.73 16.78 -2.63
CA PHE A 94 6.41 16.31 -3.01
C PHE A 94 5.80 17.33 -3.97
N PRO A 95 5.18 16.89 -5.09
CA PRO A 95 4.41 17.84 -5.89
C PRO A 95 3.25 18.36 -5.06
N ASP A 96 3.20 19.69 -4.95
CA ASP A 96 2.15 20.44 -4.31
C ASP A 96 0.78 20.05 -4.86
N ASN A 97 -0.02 19.37 -4.05
CA ASN A 97 -1.45 19.45 -4.19
C ASN A 97 -1.97 20.48 -3.20
N ASN A 98 -2.02 21.71 -3.66
CA ASN A 98 -2.72 22.79 -3.00
C ASN A 98 -4.20 22.41 -2.82
N ILE A 99 -4.60 22.02 -1.62
CA ILE A 99 -5.98 22.18 -1.17
C ILE A 99 -5.96 22.52 0.33
N SER A 100 -6.13 23.80 0.59
CA SER A 100 -6.84 24.50 1.67
C SER A 100 -7.15 23.79 2.98
N SER A 101 -6.58 24.31 3.97
CA SER A 101 -6.77 24.46 5.41
C SER A 101 -5.63 23.81 6.19
N GLN A 102 -4.86 24.64 6.85
CA GLN A 102 -3.70 24.26 7.67
C GLN A 102 -4.04 23.15 8.69
N ASP A 103 -5.25 23.13 9.23
CA ASP A 103 -5.67 22.13 10.21
C ASP A 103 -5.89 20.74 9.60
N THR A 104 -6.44 20.67 8.39
CA THR A 104 -6.68 19.40 7.70
C THR A 104 -5.37 18.80 7.18
N GLU A 105 -4.48 19.64 6.69
CA GLU A 105 -3.16 19.23 6.19
C GLU A 105 -2.29 18.66 7.32
N SER A 106 -2.32 19.30 8.50
CA SER A 106 -1.66 18.79 9.70
C SER A 106 -2.21 17.44 10.15
N THR A 107 -3.54 17.25 10.11
CA THR A 107 -4.18 15.99 10.49
C THR A 107 -3.85 14.86 9.51
N ILE A 108 -3.83 15.14 8.22
CA ILE A 108 -3.45 14.15 7.18
C ILE A 108 -1.98 13.78 7.33
N ALA A 109 -1.10 14.74 7.57
CA ALA A 109 0.33 14.49 7.81
C ALA A 109 0.55 13.60 9.04
N GLN A 110 -0.19 13.83 10.13
CA GLN A 110 -0.16 13.00 11.32
C GLN A 110 -0.64 11.57 11.05
N LEU A 111 -1.69 11.39 10.26
CA LEU A 111 -2.17 10.07 9.85
C LEU A 111 -1.12 9.31 9.02
N HIS A 112 -0.49 9.98 8.07
CA HIS A 112 0.60 9.38 7.29
C HIS A 112 1.78 8.99 8.16
N HIS A 113 2.19 9.86 9.08
CA HIS A 113 3.25 9.56 10.03
C HIS A 113 2.92 8.34 10.90
N PHE A 114 1.69 8.24 11.36
CA PHE A 114 1.23 7.06 12.12
C PHE A 114 1.28 5.78 11.28
N ILE A 115 0.82 5.83 10.02
CA ILE A 115 0.85 4.67 9.12
C ILE A 115 2.29 4.24 8.84
N ASP A 116 3.21 5.19 8.70
CA ASP A 116 4.63 4.90 8.47
C ASP A 116 5.31 4.18 9.64
N GLN A 117 4.80 4.35 10.85
CA GLN A 117 5.30 3.66 12.05
C GLN A 117 4.75 2.23 12.21
N LEU A 118 3.73 1.85 11.45
CA LEU A 118 3.18 0.49 11.50
C LEU A 118 4.14 -0.52 10.87
N ASP A 119 4.09 -1.75 11.39
CA ASP A 119 4.75 -2.87 10.70
C ASP A 119 4.10 -3.15 9.33
N GLU A 120 4.75 -3.98 8.53
CA GLU A 120 4.36 -4.23 7.13
C GLU A 120 2.93 -4.76 7.01
N LEU A 121 2.50 -5.65 7.92
CA LEU A 121 1.16 -6.23 7.88
C LEU A 121 0.07 -5.22 8.28
N HIS A 122 0.30 -4.48 9.36
CA HIS A 122 -0.65 -3.46 9.82
C HIS A 122 -0.75 -2.30 8.83
N LYS A 123 0.37 -1.95 8.18
CA LYS A 123 0.38 -0.98 7.07
C LYS A 123 -0.47 -1.46 5.91
N ALA A 124 -0.34 -2.71 5.49
CA ALA A 124 -1.16 -3.31 4.44
C ALA A 124 -2.67 -3.28 4.80
N LEU A 125 -3.01 -3.62 6.04
CA LEU A 125 -4.38 -3.53 6.55
C LEU A 125 -4.96 -2.12 6.42
N MET A 126 -4.19 -1.11 6.82
CA MET A 126 -4.64 0.28 6.76
C MET A 126 -4.78 0.80 5.33
N ILE A 127 -3.87 0.46 4.44
CA ILE A 127 -3.98 0.80 3.01
C ILE A 127 -5.29 0.26 2.43
N LEU A 128 -5.57 -1.01 2.67
CA LEU A 128 -6.78 -1.67 2.18
C LEU A 128 -8.04 -1.08 2.81
N TYR A 129 -8.03 -0.84 4.11
CA TYR A 129 -9.15 -0.27 4.84
C TYR A 129 -9.48 1.16 4.37
N LEU A 130 -8.47 2.01 4.22
CA LEU A 130 -8.64 3.40 3.75
C LEU A 130 -9.07 3.47 2.27
N ASP A 131 -8.81 2.43 1.50
CA ASP A 131 -9.28 2.33 0.12
C ASP A 131 -10.66 1.66 -0.01
N ASN A 132 -11.43 1.65 1.09
CA ASN A 132 -12.81 1.15 1.18
C ASN A 132 -12.99 -0.33 0.77
N ASN A 133 -11.98 -1.15 0.96
CA ASN A 133 -12.14 -2.59 0.80
C ASN A 133 -12.97 -3.16 1.96
N SER A 134 -13.85 -4.11 1.66
CA SER A 134 -14.59 -4.84 2.69
C SER A 134 -13.66 -5.73 3.52
N TYR A 135 -14.05 -6.10 4.73
CA TYR A 135 -13.27 -7.04 5.54
C TYR A 135 -13.07 -8.38 4.85
N LYS A 136 -14.06 -8.81 4.06
CA LYS A 136 -13.94 -9.98 3.20
C LYS A 136 -12.85 -9.82 2.15
N ASP A 137 -12.85 -8.71 1.39
CA ASP A 137 -11.81 -8.43 0.40
C ASP A 137 -10.42 -8.37 1.05
N ILE A 138 -10.30 -7.71 2.21
CA ILE A 138 -9.04 -7.63 2.96
C ILE A 138 -8.58 -9.01 3.42
N SER A 139 -9.49 -9.85 3.91
CA SER A 139 -9.19 -11.22 4.32
C SER A 139 -8.65 -12.06 3.16
N GLU A 140 -9.26 -11.91 1.98
CA GLU A 140 -8.81 -12.59 0.75
C GLU A 140 -7.44 -12.10 0.27
N VAL A 141 -7.18 -10.79 0.36
CA VAL A 141 -5.88 -10.20 -0.01
C VAL A 141 -4.77 -10.69 0.92
N LEU A 142 -5.00 -10.64 2.22
CA LEU A 142 -3.96 -10.90 3.23
C LEU A 142 -3.88 -12.35 3.69
N GLY A 143 -4.83 -13.18 3.32
CA GLY A 143 -4.86 -14.59 3.71
C GLY A 143 -5.13 -14.82 5.21
N ILE A 144 -5.89 -13.94 5.84
CA ILE A 144 -6.34 -14.03 7.25
C ILE A 144 -7.86 -14.04 7.32
N THR A 145 -8.43 -14.44 8.46
CA THR A 145 -9.89 -14.45 8.63
C THR A 145 -10.48 -13.04 8.74
N GLU A 146 -11.75 -12.87 8.37
CA GLU A 146 -12.45 -11.59 8.52
C GLU A 146 -12.49 -11.12 9.99
N THR A 147 -12.66 -12.04 10.92
CA THR A 147 -12.60 -11.76 12.37
C THR A 147 -11.23 -11.19 12.76
N ASN A 148 -10.16 -11.76 12.21
CA ASN A 148 -8.79 -11.28 12.43
C ASN A 148 -8.58 -9.88 11.84
N VAL A 149 -9.12 -9.62 10.64
CA VAL A 149 -9.13 -8.29 10.02
C VAL A 149 -9.82 -7.28 10.95
N ALA A 150 -11.04 -7.56 11.39
CA ALA A 150 -11.81 -6.69 12.28
C ALA A 150 -11.06 -6.38 13.58
N THR A 151 -10.52 -7.40 14.23
CA THR A 151 -9.78 -7.26 15.49
C THR A 151 -8.54 -6.37 15.31
N LYS A 152 -7.76 -6.62 14.26
CA LYS A 152 -6.54 -5.86 13.98
C LYS A 152 -6.84 -4.39 13.63
N ILE A 153 -7.84 -4.15 12.78
CA ILE A 153 -8.26 -2.78 12.43
C ILE A 153 -8.73 -2.03 13.65
N ASN A 154 -9.55 -2.65 14.51
CA ASN A 154 -10.01 -2.00 15.74
C ASN A 154 -8.85 -1.63 16.67
N ARG A 155 -7.87 -2.51 16.83
CA ARG A 155 -6.67 -2.22 17.63
C ARG A 155 -5.85 -1.06 17.05
N ILE A 156 -5.71 -0.99 15.73
CA ILE A 156 -5.00 0.11 15.06
C ILE A 156 -5.77 1.43 15.28
N LYS A 157 -7.09 1.42 15.12
CA LYS A 157 -7.94 2.60 15.36
C LYS A 157 -7.83 3.11 16.79
N GLN A 158 -7.80 2.21 17.77
CA GLN A 158 -7.64 2.59 19.18
C GLN A 158 -6.29 3.25 19.43
N LYS A 159 -5.20 2.69 18.89
CA LYS A 159 -3.86 3.29 18.99
C LYS A 159 -3.82 4.67 18.33
N LEU A 160 -4.40 4.80 17.15
CA LEU A 160 -4.49 6.07 16.44
C LEU A 160 -5.25 7.11 17.27
N LYS A 161 -6.40 6.75 17.81
CA LYS A 161 -7.19 7.62 18.68
C LYS A 161 -6.39 8.12 19.88
N GLN A 162 -5.70 7.23 20.58
CA GLN A 162 -4.86 7.59 21.72
C GLN A 162 -3.74 8.57 21.33
N GLN A 163 -3.11 8.39 20.19
CA GLN A 163 -2.07 9.31 19.71
C GLN A 163 -2.64 10.70 19.41
N PHE A 164 -3.79 10.80 18.75
CA PHE A 164 -4.44 12.07 18.48
C PHE A 164 -4.92 12.78 19.75
N GLU A 165 -5.42 12.06 20.74
CA GLU A 165 -5.80 12.63 22.04
C GLU A 165 -4.59 13.18 22.78
N THR A 166 -3.45 12.50 22.76
CA THR A 166 -2.21 12.97 23.38
C THR A 166 -1.69 14.26 22.73
N ILE A 167 -1.89 14.42 21.43
CA ILE A 167 -1.48 15.64 20.70
C ILE A 167 -2.38 16.82 21.04
N LYS A 168 -3.69 16.59 21.19
CA LYS A 168 -4.64 17.66 21.54
C LYS A 168 -4.47 18.19 22.98
N ASN A 169 -3.90 17.38 23.89
CA ASN A 169 -3.73 17.74 25.29
C ASN A 169 -2.35 18.36 25.59
N LYS A 170 -1.54 18.64 24.57
CA LYS A 170 -0.29 19.40 24.63
C LYS A 170 -0.48 20.80 24.07
#